data_930f896ecdbfc099ac4cccb7c31293ff
#
_entry.id   930f896ecdbfc099ac4cccb7c31293ff
#
_cell.length_a   1.000
_cell.length_b   1.000
_cell.length_c   1.000
_cell.angle_alpha   90.00
_cell.angle_beta   90.00
_cell.angle_gamma   90.00
#
_symmetry.space_group_name_H-M   'P 1'
#
loop_
_entity.id
_entity.type
_entity.pdbx_description
1 polymer ?
#
loop_
_entity_poly.entity_id
_entity_poly.type
_entity_poly.pdbx_seq_one_letter_code
_entity_poly.pdbx_strand_id
1 'polypeptide(L)'
;TNISHDLRTPLTAIYGYLNLLKKEECPEHIKRYLDAIENRAQALKQLTEELFRYTIVISEAEEMTLQVLTLNGILESSISAYYSVLKQNHIVPEISIPDQQITGRVNENALSRVLGNILSNAVKYSDGDLKIVLSEDGEIRISNHASGLSEVQAERLFDRFYTVNTARKSTGLGLSIAKALMEKMGGTITADYRENVLEICVSVQKL
;
A
#
# COMPACT_ATOMS: atom_id res chain seq x y z
N THR A 1 3.80 24.51 9.78
CA THR A 1 3.61 23.72 11.02
C THR A 1 3.87 22.27 10.69
N ASN A 2 4.85 21.67 11.38
CA ASN A 2 5.28 20.29 11.10
C ASN A 2 4.44 19.31 11.92
N ILE A 3 3.16 19.19 11.54
CA ILE A 3 2.15 18.35 12.24
C ILE A 3 2.68 16.93 12.51
N SER A 4 3.50 16.39 11.61
CA SER A 4 4.13 15.08 11.77
C SER A 4 5.08 15.04 12.98
N HIS A 5 5.87 16.09 13.18
CA HIS A 5 6.76 16.21 14.32
C HIS A 5 5.97 16.36 15.62
N ASP A 6 4.93 17.18 15.59
CA ASP A 6 4.12 17.50 16.77
C ASP A 6 3.27 16.29 17.24
N LEU A 7 2.92 15.36 16.33
CA LEU A 7 2.28 14.10 16.67
C LEU A 7 3.28 13.00 17.09
N ARG A 8 4.52 13.04 16.57
CA ARG A 8 5.55 12.04 16.92
C ARG A 8 6.03 12.21 18.35
N THR A 9 6.16 13.43 18.82
CA THR A 9 6.66 13.77 20.17
C THR A 9 5.84 13.12 21.29
N PRO A 10 4.51 13.32 21.38
CA PRO A 10 3.70 12.69 22.43
C PRO A 10 3.66 11.16 22.29
N LEU A 11 3.69 10.62 21.08
CA LEU A 11 3.75 9.17 20.88
C LEU A 11 5.07 8.57 21.39
N THR A 12 6.21 9.26 21.18
CA THR A 12 7.50 8.83 21.72
C THR A 12 7.48 8.81 23.24
N ALA A 13 6.85 9.80 23.88
CA ALA A 13 6.68 9.82 25.33
C ALA A 13 5.84 8.65 25.85
N ILE A 14 4.71 8.34 25.16
CA ILE A 14 3.87 7.19 25.50
C ILE A 14 4.68 5.88 25.44
N TYR A 15 5.49 5.68 24.39
CA TYR A 15 6.38 4.52 24.30
C TYR A 15 7.43 4.48 25.42
N GLY A 16 7.99 5.64 25.77
CA GLY A 16 8.93 5.73 26.87
C GLY A 16 8.33 5.24 28.19
N TYR A 17 7.12 5.72 28.52
CA TYR A 17 6.41 5.30 29.73
C TYR A 17 5.97 3.83 29.69
N LEU A 18 5.50 3.32 28.56
CA LEU A 18 5.16 1.90 28.40
C LEU A 18 6.38 1.01 28.61
N ASN A 19 7.55 1.38 28.07
CA ASN A 19 8.79 0.65 28.26
C ASN A 19 9.28 0.67 29.72
N LEU A 20 9.05 1.74 30.47
CA LEU A 20 9.36 1.81 31.89
C LEU A 20 8.42 0.90 32.69
N LEU A 21 7.10 1.00 32.45
CA LEU A 21 6.10 0.19 33.13
C LEU A 21 6.27 -1.32 32.88
N LYS A 22 6.73 -1.72 31.69
CA LYS A 22 7.00 -3.13 31.35
C LYS A 22 8.22 -3.70 32.08
N LYS A 23 9.09 -2.87 32.63
CA LYS A 23 10.24 -3.30 33.45
C LYS A 23 9.87 -3.52 34.90
N GLU A 24 8.73 -3.00 35.34
CA GLU A 24 8.24 -3.19 36.71
C GLU A 24 7.58 -4.57 36.87
N GLU A 25 7.66 -5.15 38.06
CA GLU A 25 6.93 -6.36 38.41
C GLU A 25 5.43 -6.04 38.49
N CYS A 26 4.69 -6.45 37.46
CA CYS A 26 3.26 -6.21 37.35
C CYS A 26 2.47 -7.53 37.34
N PRO A 27 1.26 -7.56 37.94
CA PRO A 27 0.33 -8.65 37.80
C PRO A 27 0.00 -8.94 36.32
N GLU A 28 -0.27 -10.20 35.99
CA GLU A 28 -0.47 -10.65 34.60
C GLU A 28 -1.60 -9.89 33.86
N HIS A 29 -2.66 -9.52 34.58
CA HIS A 29 -3.74 -8.72 33.98
C HIS A 29 -3.29 -7.30 33.60
N ILE A 30 -2.36 -6.70 34.37
CA ILE A 30 -1.78 -5.39 34.03
C ILE A 30 -0.87 -5.49 32.80
N LYS A 31 -0.06 -6.56 32.69
CA LYS A 31 0.76 -6.79 31.48
C LYS A 31 -0.08 -6.84 30.22
N ARG A 32 -1.23 -7.55 30.25
CA ARG A 32 -2.17 -7.58 29.11
C ARG A 32 -2.70 -6.19 28.74
N TYR A 33 -2.99 -5.34 29.72
CA TYR A 33 -3.40 -3.96 29.44
C TYR A 33 -2.26 -3.14 28.83
N LEU A 34 -1.04 -3.27 29.32
CA LEU A 34 0.13 -2.60 28.76
C LEU A 34 0.40 -3.03 27.32
N ASP A 35 0.29 -4.33 27.00
CA ASP A 35 0.42 -4.84 25.65
C ASP A 35 -0.70 -4.31 24.72
N ALA A 36 -1.93 -4.23 25.22
CA ALA A 36 -3.04 -3.66 24.47
C ALA A 36 -2.82 -2.16 24.16
N ILE A 37 -2.33 -1.38 25.13
CA ILE A 37 -2.02 0.05 24.96
C ILE A 37 -0.87 0.23 23.98
N GLU A 38 0.20 -0.57 24.08
CA GLU A 38 1.33 -0.52 23.15
C GLU A 38 0.90 -0.82 21.71
N ASN A 39 0.08 -1.87 21.51
CA ASN A 39 -0.45 -2.20 20.19
C ASN A 39 -1.29 -1.04 19.60
N ARG A 40 -2.07 -0.34 20.43
CA ARG A 40 -2.87 0.82 20.02
C ARG A 40 -2.00 2.03 19.69
N ALA A 41 -0.97 2.29 20.51
CA ALA A 41 -0.02 3.36 20.25
C ALA A 41 0.77 3.10 18.94
N GLN A 42 1.16 1.86 18.68
CA GLN A 42 1.80 1.44 17.43
C GLN A 42 0.89 1.68 16.21
N ALA A 43 -0.37 1.27 16.30
CA ALA A 43 -1.34 1.51 15.24
C ALA A 43 -1.56 3.01 14.98
N LEU A 44 -1.65 3.82 16.04
CA LEU A 44 -1.78 5.27 15.93
C LEU A 44 -0.55 5.91 15.27
N LYS A 45 0.66 5.47 15.64
CA LYS A 45 1.90 5.93 15.00
C LYS A 45 1.90 5.66 13.51
N GLN A 46 1.57 4.43 13.10
CA GLN A 46 1.49 4.05 11.67
C GLN A 46 0.47 4.90 10.93
N LEU A 47 -0.72 5.08 11.52
CA LEU A 47 -1.79 5.88 10.93
C LEU A 47 -1.37 7.34 10.72
N THR A 48 -0.71 7.95 11.71
CA THR A 48 -0.23 9.34 11.61
C THR A 48 0.89 9.49 10.57
N GLU A 49 1.82 8.54 10.49
CA GLU A 49 2.88 8.53 9.48
C GLU A 49 2.31 8.39 8.07
N GLU A 50 1.32 7.51 7.86
CA GLU A 50 0.67 7.34 6.55
C GLU A 50 -0.22 8.53 6.19
N LEU A 51 -0.96 9.09 7.14
CA LEU A 51 -1.74 10.32 6.92
C LEU A 51 -0.81 11.46 6.49
N PHE A 52 0.33 11.60 7.13
CA PHE A 52 1.31 12.62 6.75
C PHE A 52 1.87 12.38 5.34
N ARG A 53 2.22 11.14 5.01
CA ARG A 53 2.63 10.80 3.63
C ARG A 53 1.54 11.09 2.60
N TYR A 54 0.28 10.88 2.97
CA TYR A 54 -0.87 11.22 2.15
C TYR A 54 -0.98 12.74 1.94
N THR A 55 -0.85 13.54 3.01
CA THR A 55 -0.91 15.01 2.90
C THR A 55 0.22 15.58 2.07
N ILE A 56 1.45 15.02 2.16
CA ILE A 56 2.57 15.40 1.29
C ILE A 56 2.22 15.12 -0.17
N VAL A 57 1.74 13.91 -0.48
CA VAL A 57 1.36 13.54 -1.85
C VAL A 57 0.29 14.45 -2.43
N ILE A 58 -0.64 14.94 -1.60
CA ILE A 58 -1.69 15.86 -2.04
C ILE A 58 -1.19 17.30 -2.10
N SER A 59 -0.38 17.74 -1.12
CA SER A 59 0.08 19.12 -1.02
C SER A 59 1.27 19.45 -1.93
N GLU A 60 2.11 18.47 -2.29
CA GLU A 60 3.09 18.60 -3.37
C GLU A 60 2.36 18.65 -4.73
N ALA A 61 1.33 19.50 -4.78
CA ALA A 61 0.61 19.88 -5.99
C ALA A 61 1.49 20.67 -6.97
N GLU A 62 2.71 21.01 -6.56
CA GLU A 62 3.69 21.66 -7.40
C GLU A 62 4.34 20.61 -8.30
N GLU A 63 3.89 20.63 -9.57
CA GLU A 63 4.53 20.07 -10.75
C GLU A 63 5.28 18.73 -10.57
N MET A 64 4.49 17.65 -10.45
CA MET A 64 5.05 16.31 -10.62
C MET A 64 5.63 16.22 -12.05
N THR A 65 6.95 16.22 -12.16
CA THR A 65 7.61 16.11 -13.47
C THR A 65 7.35 14.72 -14.04
N LEU A 66 6.60 14.66 -15.14
CA LEU A 66 6.36 13.43 -15.88
C LEU A 66 7.40 13.29 -16.99
N GLN A 67 7.95 12.08 -17.12
CA GLN A 67 8.93 11.72 -18.14
C GLN A 67 8.43 10.52 -18.93
N VAL A 68 8.89 10.37 -20.15
CA VAL A 68 8.65 9.16 -20.94
C VAL A 68 9.63 8.11 -20.48
N LEU A 69 9.14 7.10 -19.78
CA LEU A 69 9.94 6.04 -19.16
C LEU A 69 9.41 4.66 -19.57
N THR A 70 10.28 3.66 -19.46
CA THR A 70 9.95 2.26 -19.73
C THR A 70 9.23 1.65 -18.54
N LEU A 71 7.99 1.23 -18.73
CA LEU A 71 7.15 0.63 -17.69
C LEU A 71 7.68 -0.75 -17.26
N ASN A 72 8.28 -1.51 -18.19
CA ASN A 72 8.92 -2.81 -17.91
C ASN A 72 9.88 -2.70 -16.73
N GLY A 73 10.87 -1.81 -16.80
CA GLY A 73 11.90 -1.65 -15.77
C GLY A 73 11.36 -1.19 -14.41
N ILE A 74 10.36 -0.29 -14.41
CA ILE A 74 9.72 0.19 -13.17
C ILE A 74 8.93 -0.96 -12.51
N LEU A 75 8.20 -1.75 -13.31
CA LEU A 75 7.44 -2.90 -12.80
C LEU A 75 8.37 -3.98 -12.26
N GLU A 76 9.41 -4.37 -13.01
CA GLU A 76 10.41 -5.36 -12.59
C GLU A 76 11.11 -4.96 -11.29
N SER A 77 11.53 -3.70 -11.18
CA SER A 77 12.15 -3.16 -9.96
C SER A 77 11.19 -3.20 -8.78
N SER A 78 9.91 -2.86 -9.01
CA SER A 78 8.88 -2.90 -7.96
C SER A 78 8.62 -4.33 -7.48
N ILE A 79 8.54 -5.32 -8.39
CA ILE A 79 8.37 -6.73 -8.05
C ILE A 79 9.59 -7.23 -7.27
N SER A 80 10.79 -6.89 -7.73
CA SER A 80 12.06 -7.30 -7.09
C SER A 80 12.16 -6.80 -5.65
N ALA A 81 11.70 -5.57 -5.37
CA ALA A 81 11.66 -5.01 -4.03
C ALA A 81 10.74 -5.80 -3.08
N TYR A 82 9.73 -6.48 -3.60
CA TYR A 82 8.80 -7.32 -2.84
C TYR A 82 9.18 -8.80 -2.78
N TYR A 83 10.23 -9.23 -3.48
CA TYR A 83 10.60 -10.64 -3.59
C TYR A 83 10.74 -11.34 -2.23
N SER A 84 11.46 -10.74 -1.29
CA SER A 84 11.64 -11.32 0.05
C SER A 84 10.33 -11.46 0.80
N VAL A 85 9.44 -10.48 0.69
CA VAL A 85 8.13 -10.47 1.37
C VAL A 85 7.20 -11.51 0.75
N LEU A 86 7.17 -11.62 -0.58
CA LEU A 86 6.41 -12.65 -1.31
C LEU A 86 6.87 -14.05 -0.89
N LYS A 87 8.18 -14.28 -0.86
CA LYS A 87 8.77 -15.56 -0.44
C LYS A 87 8.43 -15.93 0.99
N GLN A 88 8.46 -14.97 1.94
CA GLN A 88 8.07 -15.18 3.33
C GLN A 88 6.58 -15.54 3.48
N ASN A 89 5.73 -15.05 2.58
CA ASN A 89 4.31 -15.37 2.56
C ASN A 89 3.97 -16.56 1.65
N HIS A 90 4.98 -17.28 1.13
CA HIS A 90 4.81 -18.44 0.24
C HIS A 90 4.05 -18.12 -1.06
N ILE A 91 4.11 -16.87 -1.53
CA ILE A 91 3.50 -16.42 -2.78
C ILE A 91 4.54 -16.49 -3.89
N VAL A 92 4.24 -17.26 -4.92
CA VAL A 92 5.06 -17.32 -6.15
C VAL A 92 4.27 -16.59 -7.25
N PRO A 93 4.68 -15.37 -7.64
CA PRO A 93 3.95 -14.60 -8.62
C PRO A 93 4.08 -15.20 -10.03
N GLU A 94 2.97 -15.28 -10.75
CA GLU A 94 2.94 -15.46 -12.20
C GLU A 94 3.15 -14.10 -12.87
N ILE A 95 4.25 -13.93 -13.59
CA ILE A 95 4.65 -12.65 -14.18
C ILE A 95 4.64 -12.76 -15.70
N SER A 96 3.93 -11.87 -16.37
CA SER A 96 3.90 -11.74 -17.83
C SER A 96 4.24 -10.31 -18.23
N ILE A 97 5.43 -10.11 -18.73
CA ILE A 97 5.93 -8.81 -19.20
C ILE A 97 6.40 -9.02 -20.64
N PRO A 98 5.96 -8.22 -21.63
CA PRO A 98 6.40 -8.38 -23.02
C PRO A 98 7.87 -8.01 -23.17
N ASP A 99 8.56 -8.66 -24.12
CA ASP A 99 9.96 -8.34 -24.47
C ASP A 99 10.07 -6.93 -25.07
N GLN A 100 9.03 -6.47 -25.75
CA GLN A 100 8.94 -5.10 -26.25
C GLN A 100 8.93 -4.11 -25.10
N GLN A 101 9.70 -3.04 -25.22
CA GLN A 101 9.69 -1.94 -24.27
C GLN A 101 8.40 -1.13 -24.39
N ILE A 102 7.61 -1.16 -23.35
CA ILE A 102 6.38 -0.40 -23.22
C ILE A 102 6.70 0.91 -22.51
N THR A 103 6.43 2.03 -23.15
CA THR A 103 6.71 3.36 -22.59
C THR A 103 5.43 4.06 -22.17
N GLY A 104 5.53 4.89 -21.13
CA GLY A 104 4.45 5.74 -20.66
C GLY A 104 4.97 7.06 -20.10
N ARG A 105 4.12 8.07 -20.06
CA ARG A 105 4.45 9.36 -19.46
C ARG A 105 4.14 9.34 -17.97
N VAL A 106 5.18 9.12 -17.14
CA VAL A 106 5.04 8.87 -15.71
C VAL A 106 6.13 9.60 -14.89
N ASN A 107 5.90 9.67 -13.58
CA ASN A 107 6.95 9.93 -12.61
C ASN A 107 7.36 8.58 -11.99
N GLU A 108 8.63 8.22 -12.07
CA GLU A 108 9.15 6.91 -11.63
C GLU A 108 8.85 6.63 -10.15
N ASN A 109 9.12 7.60 -9.28
CA ASN A 109 8.89 7.44 -7.84
C ASN A 109 7.41 7.29 -7.51
N ALA A 110 6.55 8.04 -8.20
CA ALA A 110 5.11 7.97 -8.00
C ALA A 110 4.57 6.62 -8.47
N LEU A 111 4.95 6.15 -9.67
CA LEU A 111 4.49 4.86 -10.19
C LEU A 111 5.02 3.69 -9.35
N SER A 112 6.30 3.70 -8.94
CA SER A 112 6.86 2.70 -8.03
C SER A 112 6.10 2.63 -6.70
N ARG A 113 5.65 3.79 -6.18
CA ARG A 113 4.83 3.86 -4.98
C ARG A 113 3.41 3.32 -5.18
N VAL A 114 2.81 3.58 -6.34
CA VAL A 114 1.52 2.98 -6.73
C VAL A 114 1.63 1.46 -6.73
N LEU A 115 2.62 0.92 -7.45
CA LEU A 115 2.86 -0.52 -7.54
C LEU A 115 3.16 -1.13 -6.18
N GLY A 116 3.97 -0.47 -5.35
CA GLY A 116 4.27 -0.90 -3.99
C GLY A 116 3.02 -0.99 -3.11
N ASN A 117 2.09 -0.03 -3.20
CA ASN A 117 0.83 -0.06 -2.47
C ASN A 117 -0.07 -1.23 -2.92
N ILE A 118 -0.12 -1.51 -4.22
CA ILE A 118 -0.90 -2.62 -4.77
C ILE A 118 -0.29 -3.96 -4.36
N LEU A 119 1.03 -4.14 -4.52
CA LEU A 119 1.75 -5.36 -4.12
C LEU A 119 1.64 -5.63 -2.62
N SER A 120 1.77 -4.59 -1.78
CA SER A 120 1.55 -4.69 -0.34
C SER A 120 0.13 -5.14 0.00
N ASN A 121 -0.86 -4.67 -0.76
CA ASN A 121 -2.25 -5.09 -0.61
C ASN A 121 -2.42 -6.57 -1.00
N ALA A 122 -1.89 -6.98 -2.15
CA ALA A 122 -1.92 -8.36 -2.61
C ALA A 122 -1.29 -9.31 -1.59
N VAL A 123 -0.09 -9.02 -1.07
CA VAL A 123 0.57 -9.84 -0.03
C VAL A 123 -0.30 -10.00 1.23
N LYS A 124 -1.04 -8.95 1.62
CA LYS A 124 -1.86 -8.97 2.84
C LYS A 124 -3.17 -9.74 2.68
N TYR A 125 -3.75 -9.72 1.49
CA TYR A 125 -5.14 -10.14 1.28
C TYR A 125 -5.30 -11.29 0.28
N SER A 126 -4.24 -11.67 -0.45
CA SER A 126 -4.23 -12.85 -1.32
C SER A 126 -4.43 -14.14 -0.52
N ASP A 127 -5.09 -15.10 -1.13
CA ASP A 127 -5.22 -16.48 -0.65
C ASP A 127 -3.96 -17.33 -0.94
N GLY A 128 -2.86 -16.72 -1.45
CA GLY A 128 -1.55 -17.35 -1.66
C GLY A 128 -1.08 -17.32 -3.11
N ASP A 129 -1.83 -16.72 -4.01
CA ASP A 129 -1.49 -16.52 -5.41
C ASP A 129 -1.26 -15.05 -5.75
N LEU A 130 -0.61 -14.79 -6.86
CA LEU A 130 -0.43 -13.44 -7.41
C LEU A 130 -0.13 -13.54 -8.90
N LYS A 131 -0.85 -12.80 -9.71
CA LYS A 131 -0.59 -12.66 -11.14
C LYS A 131 -0.32 -11.20 -11.48
N ILE A 132 0.73 -10.95 -12.25
CA ILE A 132 1.17 -9.62 -12.65
C ILE A 132 1.36 -9.61 -14.17
N VAL A 133 0.66 -8.72 -14.84
CA VAL A 133 0.69 -8.62 -16.30
C VAL A 133 0.95 -7.17 -16.70
N LEU A 134 1.92 -6.94 -17.58
CA LEU A 134 2.05 -5.70 -18.35
C LEU A 134 1.57 -6.01 -19.76
N SER A 135 0.54 -5.30 -20.21
CA SER A 135 0.04 -5.46 -21.59
C SER A 135 0.83 -4.59 -22.56
N GLU A 136 0.75 -4.93 -23.87
CA GLU A 136 1.33 -4.10 -24.94
C GLU A 136 0.70 -2.71 -25.01
N ASP A 137 -0.52 -2.56 -24.51
CA ASP A 137 -1.24 -1.29 -24.38
C ASP A 137 -0.76 -0.41 -23.22
N GLY A 138 0.16 -0.87 -22.38
CA GLY A 138 0.70 -0.14 -21.24
C GLY A 138 -0.17 -0.22 -19.98
N GLU A 139 -1.10 -1.16 -19.90
CA GLU A 139 -1.84 -1.46 -18.68
C GLU A 139 -1.07 -2.45 -17.81
N ILE A 140 -0.97 -2.14 -16.52
CA ILE A 140 -0.41 -3.03 -15.51
C ILE A 140 -1.58 -3.61 -14.71
N ARG A 141 -1.74 -4.94 -14.77
CA ARG A 141 -2.78 -5.67 -14.06
C ARG A 141 -2.15 -6.54 -12.98
N ILE A 142 -2.64 -6.41 -11.77
CA ILE A 142 -2.21 -7.21 -10.62
C ILE A 142 -3.46 -7.86 -10.03
N SER A 143 -3.50 -9.19 -10.06
CA SER A 143 -4.66 -9.95 -9.61
C SER A 143 -4.28 -11.08 -8.66
N ASN A 144 -5.18 -11.39 -7.74
CA ASN A 144 -5.05 -12.49 -6.78
C ASN A 144 -6.44 -12.97 -6.31
N HIS A 145 -6.52 -14.22 -5.87
CA HIS A 145 -7.70 -14.68 -5.14
C HIS A 145 -7.79 -13.99 -3.77
N ALA A 146 -8.99 -13.59 -3.42
CA ALA A 146 -9.31 -12.87 -2.17
C ALA A 146 -10.71 -13.29 -1.68
N SER A 147 -10.87 -14.56 -1.29
CA SER A 147 -12.14 -15.17 -0.89
C SER A 147 -12.81 -14.47 0.31
N GLY A 148 -12.05 -13.74 1.10
CA GLY A 148 -12.56 -12.93 2.22
C GLY A 148 -13.10 -11.55 1.84
N LEU A 149 -13.13 -11.20 0.54
CA LEU A 149 -13.65 -9.94 0.01
C LEU A 149 -15.07 -10.13 -0.53
N SER A 150 -15.90 -9.10 -0.48
CA SER A 150 -17.19 -9.04 -1.19
C SER A 150 -17.17 -7.95 -2.27
N GLU A 151 -18.08 -8.01 -3.25
CA GLU A 151 -18.21 -7.00 -4.31
C GLU A 151 -18.37 -5.59 -3.74
N VAL A 152 -19.25 -5.41 -2.75
CA VAL A 152 -19.46 -4.13 -2.06
C VAL A 152 -18.19 -3.62 -1.36
N GLN A 153 -17.37 -4.52 -0.83
CA GLN A 153 -16.09 -4.15 -0.22
C GLN A 153 -15.05 -3.78 -1.27
N ALA A 154 -15.06 -4.45 -2.43
CA ALA A 154 -14.16 -4.16 -3.54
C ALA A 154 -14.37 -2.75 -4.11
N GLU A 155 -15.62 -2.30 -4.24
CA GLU A 155 -15.96 -0.93 -4.67
C GLU A 155 -15.37 0.15 -3.76
N ARG A 156 -15.16 -0.17 -2.49
CA ARG A 156 -14.66 0.74 -1.46
C ARG A 156 -13.16 0.66 -1.21
N LEU A 157 -12.42 -0.16 -1.94
CA LEU A 157 -10.98 -0.36 -1.71
C LEU A 157 -10.14 0.93 -1.85
N PHE A 158 -10.63 1.91 -2.60
CA PHE A 158 -9.98 3.21 -2.77
C PHE A 158 -10.47 4.27 -1.78
N ASP A 159 -11.45 3.94 -0.92
CA ASP A 159 -11.91 4.85 0.12
C ASP A 159 -10.81 5.03 1.18
N ARG A 160 -10.69 6.27 1.68
CA ARG A 160 -9.70 6.59 2.72
C ARG A 160 -10.07 5.90 4.03
N PHE A 161 -9.06 5.32 4.69
CA PHE A 161 -9.21 4.63 5.98
C PHE A 161 -10.10 3.37 5.92
N TYR A 162 -10.47 2.94 4.73
CA TYR A 162 -11.25 1.73 4.57
C TYR A 162 -10.36 0.49 4.68
N THR A 163 -10.75 -0.43 5.56
CA THR A 163 -10.07 -1.73 5.72
C THR A 163 -11.12 -2.82 5.88
N VAL A 164 -10.99 -3.88 5.12
CA VAL A 164 -11.89 -5.07 5.19
C VAL A 164 -11.71 -5.82 6.51
N ASN A 165 -10.48 -5.83 7.04
CA ASN A 165 -10.15 -6.55 8.27
C ASN A 165 -9.28 -5.69 9.18
N THR A 166 -9.87 -5.19 10.27
CA THR A 166 -9.19 -4.37 11.27
C THR A 166 -8.09 -5.11 12.05
N ALA A 167 -8.09 -6.45 12.06
CA ALA A 167 -7.07 -7.26 12.72
C ALA A 167 -5.72 -7.29 11.97
N ARG A 168 -5.68 -6.97 10.68
CA ARG A 168 -4.47 -7.04 9.85
C ARG A 168 -3.61 -5.78 9.84
N LYS A 169 -3.67 -4.94 10.88
CA LYS A 169 -2.81 -3.73 11.05
C LYS A 169 -2.65 -2.88 9.78
N SER A 170 -3.71 -2.70 9.02
CA SER A 170 -3.74 -1.88 7.81
C SER A 170 -4.42 -0.55 8.11
N THR A 171 -3.88 0.56 7.61
CA THR A 171 -4.41 1.90 7.84
C THR A 171 -5.50 2.29 6.85
N GLY A 172 -5.67 1.53 5.76
CA GLY A 172 -6.63 1.83 4.70
C GLY A 172 -6.27 3.03 3.83
N LEU A 173 -5.01 3.47 3.86
CA LEU A 173 -4.55 4.61 3.05
C LEU A 173 -3.77 4.20 1.79
N GLY A 174 -3.25 2.97 1.71
CA GLY A 174 -2.36 2.56 0.63
C GLY A 174 -2.99 2.71 -0.77
N LEU A 175 -4.17 2.13 -0.99
CA LEU A 175 -4.83 2.20 -2.30
C LEU A 175 -5.40 3.60 -2.59
N SER A 176 -5.86 4.35 -1.60
CA SER A 176 -6.28 5.74 -1.79
C SER A 176 -5.10 6.66 -2.18
N ILE A 177 -3.89 6.40 -1.64
CA ILE A 177 -2.65 7.05 -2.09
C ILE A 177 -2.32 6.67 -3.54
N ALA A 178 -2.44 5.38 -3.88
CA ALA A 178 -2.21 4.93 -5.24
C ALA A 178 -3.14 5.63 -6.23
N LYS A 179 -4.43 5.75 -5.91
CA LYS A 179 -5.41 6.46 -6.72
C LYS A 179 -5.05 7.94 -6.90
N ALA A 180 -4.74 8.63 -5.81
CA ALA A 180 -4.36 10.04 -5.88
C ALA A 180 -3.10 10.29 -6.72
N LEU A 181 -2.10 9.38 -6.66
CA LEU A 181 -0.90 9.45 -7.49
C LEU A 181 -1.20 9.20 -8.97
N MET A 182 -2.05 8.21 -9.28
CA MET A 182 -2.47 7.94 -10.65
C MET A 182 -3.22 9.13 -11.25
N GLU A 183 -4.18 9.71 -10.53
CA GLU A 183 -4.91 10.90 -10.95
C GLU A 183 -3.98 12.09 -11.23
N LYS A 184 -2.96 12.31 -10.38
CA LYS A 184 -1.94 13.35 -10.60
C LYS A 184 -1.06 13.10 -11.82
N MET A 185 -0.81 11.85 -12.17
CA MET A 185 -0.08 11.48 -13.38
C MET A 185 -0.97 11.50 -14.65
N GLY A 186 -2.27 11.82 -14.51
CA GLY A 186 -3.22 11.78 -15.62
C GLY A 186 -3.59 10.36 -16.05
N GLY A 187 -3.27 9.36 -15.23
CA GLY A 187 -3.62 7.96 -15.41
C GLY A 187 -4.85 7.54 -14.61
N THR A 188 -5.18 6.27 -14.67
CA THR A 188 -6.31 5.69 -13.93
C THR A 188 -5.90 4.45 -13.16
N ILE A 189 -6.62 4.18 -12.08
CA ILE A 189 -6.55 2.93 -11.33
C ILE A 189 -7.96 2.45 -11.04
N THR A 190 -8.23 1.18 -11.32
CA THR A 190 -9.53 0.56 -11.12
C THR A 190 -9.37 -0.78 -10.39
N ALA A 191 -10.42 -1.23 -9.72
CA ALA A 191 -10.50 -2.55 -9.14
C ALA A 191 -11.75 -3.25 -9.68
N ASP A 192 -11.60 -4.49 -10.08
CA ASP A 192 -12.67 -5.41 -10.44
C ASP A 192 -12.60 -6.64 -9.54
N TYR A 193 -13.76 -7.14 -9.10
CA TYR A 193 -13.84 -8.33 -8.25
C TYR A 193 -14.90 -9.27 -8.77
N ARG A 194 -14.47 -10.43 -9.27
CA ARG A 194 -15.34 -11.46 -9.81
C ARG A 194 -14.79 -12.84 -9.44
N GLU A 195 -15.67 -13.78 -9.13
CA GLU A 195 -15.29 -15.17 -8.87
C GLU A 195 -14.19 -15.32 -7.81
N ASN A 196 -14.24 -14.49 -6.76
CA ASN A 196 -13.22 -14.41 -5.71
C ASN A 196 -11.83 -13.91 -6.17
N VAL A 197 -11.70 -13.39 -7.38
CA VAL A 197 -10.47 -12.76 -7.87
C VAL A 197 -10.60 -11.26 -7.81
N LEU A 198 -9.69 -10.61 -7.10
CA LEU A 198 -9.50 -9.17 -7.14
C LEU A 198 -8.46 -8.85 -8.21
N GLU A 199 -8.81 -8.03 -9.18
CA GLU A 199 -7.89 -7.46 -10.16
C GLU A 199 -7.81 -5.94 -9.96
N ILE A 200 -6.60 -5.41 -9.82
CA ILE A 200 -6.32 -3.98 -9.84
C ILE A 200 -5.60 -3.66 -11.15
N CYS A 201 -6.20 -2.78 -11.94
CA CYS A 201 -5.67 -2.32 -13.21
C CYS A 201 -5.16 -0.87 -13.09
N VAL A 202 -3.94 -0.64 -13.51
CA VAL A 202 -3.29 0.67 -13.59
C VAL A 202 -3.06 1.00 -15.06
N SER A 203 -3.59 2.13 -15.53
CA SER A 203 -3.39 2.62 -16.88
C SER A 203 -2.75 4.00 -16.84
N VAL A 204 -1.59 4.16 -17.46
CA VAL A 204 -0.87 5.43 -17.56
C VAL A 204 -1.26 6.18 -18.83
N GLN A 205 -1.02 7.48 -18.86
CA GLN A 205 -1.28 8.28 -20.06
C GLN A 205 -0.40 7.78 -21.23
N LYS A 206 -1.05 7.37 -22.31
CA LYS A 206 -0.37 6.98 -23.56
C LYS A 206 0.32 8.19 -24.20
N LEU A 207 1.35 7.92 -24.96
CA LEU A 207 2.09 8.91 -25.76
C LEU A 207 1.31 9.30 -27.01
#